data_1268a928564efd37ea33c24c96720731
#
_entry.id   1268a928564efd37ea33c24c96720731
#
_cell.length_a   1.000
_cell.length_b   1.000
_cell.length_c   1.000
_cell.angle_alpha   90.00
_cell.angle_beta   90.00
_cell.angle_gamma   90.00
#
_symmetry.space_group_name_H-M   'P 1'
#
loop_
_entity.id
_entity.type
_entity.pdbx_description
1 polymer ?
#
loop_
_entity_poly.entity_id
_entity_poly.type
_entity_poly.pdbx_seq_one_letter_code
_entity_poly.pdbx_strand_id
1 'polypeptide(L)'
;VKEMLGGIGLQAVSAHVPIHELLADIPGCVAAYREIGCPYIAIPWLGEEDRPGAENYPNIVKGIRAIAEELKKQGGVLLYHNHDFEFRKVDGKYDLDRLYEEIPADLLQTELDTCWVNVAGENPAAYVRK
;
A
#
# COMPACT_ATOMS: atom_id res chain seq x y z
N VAL A 1 7.70 -5.39 -20.88
CA VAL A 1 8.31 -4.65 -19.75
C VAL A 1 9.50 -5.40 -19.20
N LYS A 2 9.36 -6.68 -18.76
CA LYS A 2 10.43 -7.50 -18.17
C LYS A 2 11.70 -7.55 -19.03
N GLU A 3 11.54 -7.92 -20.30
CA GLU A 3 12.66 -7.98 -21.26
C GLU A 3 13.34 -6.62 -21.48
N MET A 4 12.55 -5.54 -21.55
CA MET A 4 13.07 -4.18 -21.69
C MET A 4 13.92 -3.79 -20.49
N LEU A 5 13.43 -4.02 -19.27
CA LEU A 5 14.17 -3.74 -18.03
C LEU A 5 15.45 -4.57 -17.96
N GLY A 6 15.36 -5.87 -18.25
CA GLY A 6 16.52 -6.76 -18.26
C GLY A 6 17.57 -6.36 -19.29
N GLY A 7 17.14 -5.91 -20.49
CA GLY A 7 18.01 -5.46 -21.55
C GLY A 7 18.84 -4.21 -21.22
N ILE A 8 18.41 -3.39 -20.25
CA ILE A 8 19.11 -2.19 -19.77
C ILE A 8 19.66 -2.35 -18.34
N GLY A 9 19.64 -3.58 -17.80
CA GLY A 9 20.19 -3.87 -16.48
C GLY A 9 19.35 -3.35 -15.30
N LEU A 10 18.06 -3.05 -15.50
CA LEU A 10 17.14 -2.62 -14.44
C LEU A 10 16.29 -3.79 -13.95
N GLN A 11 15.93 -3.72 -12.67
CA GLN A 11 15.02 -4.64 -12.01
C GLN A 11 13.82 -3.89 -11.43
N ALA A 12 12.60 -4.38 -11.67
CA ALA A 12 11.41 -3.85 -11.02
C ALA A 12 11.43 -4.24 -9.53
N VAL A 13 11.41 -3.25 -8.64
CA VAL A 13 11.44 -3.48 -7.18
C VAL A 13 10.05 -3.31 -6.59
N SER A 14 9.36 -2.21 -6.90
CA SER A 14 8.01 -1.90 -6.42
C SER A 14 7.18 -1.25 -7.53
N ALA A 15 5.88 -1.33 -7.42
CA ALA A 15 4.95 -0.66 -8.31
C ALA A 15 3.83 0.00 -7.49
N HIS A 16 3.56 1.29 -7.75
CA HIS A 16 2.36 1.96 -7.25
C HIS A 16 1.17 1.56 -8.13
N VAL A 17 0.17 0.94 -7.51
CA VAL A 17 -1.04 0.49 -8.21
C VAL A 17 -2.27 0.96 -7.44
N PRO A 18 -3.14 1.77 -8.06
CA PRO A 18 -4.37 2.23 -7.43
C PRO A 18 -5.23 1.06 -6.94
N ILE A 19 -5.82 1.20 -5.74
CA ILE A 19 -6.58 0.11 -5.12
C ILE A 19 -7.74 -0.38 -5.99
N HIS A 20 -8.43 0.51 -6.67
CA HIS A 20 -9.56 0.13 -7.54
C HIS A 20 -9.13 -0.65 -8.78
N GLU A 21 -7.92 -0.42 -9.27
CA GLU A 21 -7.32 -1.25 -10.34
C GLU A 21 -7.05 -2.68 -9.83
N LEU A 22 -6.45 -2.80 -8.64
CA LEU A 22 -6.23 -4.10 -8.01
C LEU A 22 -7.53 -4.84 -7.74
N LEU A 23 -8.56 -4.15 -7.24
CA LEU A 23 -9.86 -4.75 -6.91
C LEU A 23 -10.66 -5.18 -8.15
N ALA A 24 -10.43 -4.57 -9.31
CA ALA A 24 -11.13 -4.93 -10.55
C ALA A 24 -10.79 -6.36 -11.02
N ASP A 25 -9.54 -6.80 -10.85
CA ASP A 25 -9.07 -8.15 -11.15
C ASP A 25 -7.84 -8.49 -10.31
N ILE A 26 -8.08 -8.90 -9.07
CA ILE A 26 -6.99 -9.21 -8.12
C ILE A 26 -6.02 -10.26 -8.67
N PRO A 27 -6.46 -11.45 -9.14
CA PRO A 27 -5.53 -12.46 -9.63
C PRO A 27 -4.74 -12.01 -10.85
N GLY A 28 -5.40 -11.37 -11.81
CA GLY A 28 -4.77 -10.90 -13.05
C GLY A 28 -3.75 -9.80 -12.81
N CYS A 29 -4.09 -8.78 -12.00
CA CYS A 29 -3.17 -7.72 -11.64
C CYS A 29 -1.94 -8.26 -10.90
N VAL A 30 -2.15 -9.08 -9.86
CA VAL A 30 -1.04 -9.68 -9.10
C VAL A 30 -0.13 -10.50 -10.02
N ALA A 31 -0.70 -11.37 -10.85
CA ALA A 31 0.06 -12.19 -11.80
C ALA A 31 0.90 -11.34 -12.77
N ALA A 32 0.34 -10.25 -13.30
CA ALA A 32 1.03 -9.35 -14.22
C ALA A 32 2.28 -8.70 -13.59
N TYR A 33 2.17 -8.19 -12.36
CA TYR A 33 3.31 -7.61 -11.66
C TYR A 33 4.33 -8.65 -11.22
N ARG A 34 3.89 -9.85 -10.83
CA ARG A 34 4.79 -10.97 -10.51
C ARG A 34 5.53 -11.49 -11.75
N GLU A 35 4.90 -11.52 -12.92
CA GLU A 35 5.53 -11.89 -14.18
C GLU A 35 6.72 -10.98 -14.54
N ILE A 36 6.61 -9.67 -14.30
CA ILE A 36 7.74 -8.74 -14.54
C ILE A 36 8.81 -8.82 -13.45
N GLY A 37 8.62 -9.63 -12.42
CA GLY A 37 9.58 -9.83 -11.33
C GLY A 37 9.47 -8.78 -10.22
N CYS A 38 8.37 -8.03 -10.15
CA CYS A 38 8.12 -7.00 -9.12
C CYS A 38 7.67 -7.67 -7.82
N PRO A 39 8.48 -7.66 -6.73
CA PRO A 39 8.13 -8.32 -5.47
C PRO A 39 7.13 -7.51 -4.63
N TYR A 40 7.08 -6.19 -4.79
CA TYR A 40 6.24 -5.31 -4.00
C TYR A 40 5.21 -4.59 -4.85
N ILE A 41 3.98 -4.54 -4.35
CA ILE A 41 2.92 -3.67 -4.88
C ILE A 41 2.54 -2.72 -3.75
N ALA A 42 2.58 -1.43 -4.01
CA ALA A 42 2.18 -0.40 -3.05
C ALA A 42 0.85 0.23 -3.49
N ILE A 43 -0.12 0.28 -2.58
CA ILE A 43 -1.30 1.12 -2.73
C ILE A 43 -0.82 2.56 -2.49
N PRO A 44 -0.89 3.44 -3.53
CA PRO A 44 -0.26 4.75 -3.42
C PRO A 44 -1.03 5.73 -2.53
N TRP A 45 -2.35 5.56 -2.39
CA TRP A 45 -3.23 6.41 -1.60
C TRP A 45 -4.67 5.87 -1.61
N LEU A 46 -5.51 6.36 -0.69
CA LEU A 46 -6.96 6.11 -0.68
C LEU A 46 -7.71 7.42 -0.96
N GLY A 47 -8.73 7.36 -1.80
CA GLY A 47 -9.68 8.45 -2.02
C GLY A 47 -10.42 8.81 -0.73
N GLU A 48 -10.99 10.01 -0.63
CA GLU A 48 -11.68 10.46 0.58
C GLU A 48 -12.82 9.52 0.99
N GLU A 49 -13.51 8.96 0.00
CA GLU A 49 -14.59 7.99 0.14
C GLU A 49 -14.16 6.64 0.70
N ASP A 50 -12.85 6.34 0.65
CA ASP A 50 -12.23 5.06 1.01
C ASP A 50 -11.39 5.11 2.28
N ARG A 51 -11.24 6.30 2.89
CA ARG A 51 -10.38 6.52 4.08
C ARG A 51 -11.07 6.08 5.37
N PRO A 52 -10.31 5.87 6.46
CA PRO A 52 -10.85 5.62 7.78
C PRO A 52 -11.95 6.62 8.16
N GLY A 53 -13.11 6.11 8.55
CA GLY A 53 -14.31 6.90 8.87
C GLY A 53 -15.27 7.13 7.71
N ALA A 54 -14.90 6.82 6.47
CA ALA A 54 -15.81 6.83 5.33
C ALA A 54 -16.70 5.56 5.31
N GLU A 55 -17.87 5.66 4.68
CA GLU A 55 -18.84 4.56 4.59
C GLU A 55 -18.27 3.33 3.87
N ASN A 56 -17.45 3.55 2.83
CA ASN A 56 -16.84 2.47 2.04
C ASN A 56 -15.61 1.84 2.69
N TYR A 57 -15.02 2.46 3.71
CA TYR A 57 -13.76 2.01 4.31
C TYR A 57 -13.76 0.53 4.77
N PRO A 58 -14.82 -0.04 5.39
CA PRO A 58 -14.83 -1.46 5.73
C PRO A 58 -14.72 -2.39 4.52
N ASN A 59 -15.22 -1.98 3.34
CA ASN A 59 -15.08 -2.74 2.10
C ASN A 59 -13.64 -2.65 1.57
N ILE A 60 -13.02 -1.48 1.70
CA ILE A 60 -11.61 -1.26 1.34
C ILE A 60 -10.69 -2.13 2.19
N VAL A 61 -10.90 -2.21 3.50
CA VAL A 61 -10.12 -3.10 4.40
C VAL A 61 -10.24 -4.56 3.97
N LYS A 62 -11.45 -5.03 3.64
CA LYS A 62 -11.66 -6.39 3.08
C LYS A 62 -10.92 -6.58 1.76
N GLY A 63 -10.98 -5.57 0.89
CA GLY A 63 -10.30 -5.58 -0.39
C GLY A 63 -8.77 -5.65 -0.24
N ILE A 64 -8.19 -4.83 0.62
CA ILE A 64 -6.75 -4.84 0.91
C ILE A 64 -6.31 -6.23 1.42
N ARG A 65 -7.07 -6.84 2.33
CA ARG A 65 -6.79 -8.21 2.81
C ARG A 65 -6.80 -9.22 1.68
N ALA A 66 -7.80 -9.18 0.79
CA ALA A 66 -7.90 -10.11 -0.34
C ALA A 66 -6.72 -9.94 -1.32
N ILE A 67 -6.32 -8.70 -1.64
CA ILE A 67 -5.16 -8.39 -2.47
C ILE A 67 -3.88 -8.93 -1.81
N ALA A 68 -3.69 -8.65 -0.51
CA ALA A 68 -2.52 -9.09 0.24
C ALA A 68 -2.39 -10.61 0.30
N GLU A 69 -3.49 -11.31 0.55
CA GLU A 69 -3.52 -12.78 0.58
C GLU A 69 -3.16 -13.38 -0.79
N GLU A 70 -3.68 -12.83 -1.88
CA GLU A 70 -3.34 -13.29 -3.22
C GLU A 70 -1.87 -13.02 -3.55
N LEU A 71 -1.39 -11.82 -3.24
CA LEU A 71 0.01 -11.44 -3.47
C LEU A 71 0.97 -12.32 -2.64
N LYS A 72 0.62 -12.60 -1.39
CA LYS A 72 1.39 -13.48 -0.49
C LYS A 72 1.48 -14.92 -1.01
N LYS A 73 0.39 -15.48 -1.58
CA LYS A 73 0.42 -16.82 -2.23
C LYS A 73 1.43 -16.88 -3.36
N GLN A 74 1.65 -15.77 -4.06
CA GLN A 74 2.60 -15.66 -5.16
C GLN A 74 3.99 -15.16 -4.72
N GLY A 75 4.25 -15.09 -3.40
CA GLY A 75 5.54 -14.67 -2.82
C GLY A 75 5.83 -13.18 -2.95
N GLY A 76 4.81 -12.35 -3.10
CA GLY A 76 4.90 -10.90 -3.07
C GLY A 76 4.44 -10.30 -1.74
N VAL A 77 4.60 -8.99 -1.58
CA VAL A 77 4.23 -8.23 -0.39
C VAL A 77 3.44 -6.99 -0.79
N LEU A 78 2.31 -6.76 -0.12
CA LEU A 78 1.52 -5.55 -0.28
C LEU A 78 2.03 -4.47 0.68
N LEU A 79 2.20 -3.26 0.14
CA LEU A 79 2.62 -2.07 0.87
C LEU A 79 1.51 -1.01 0.82
N TYR A 80 1.54 -0.10 1.78
CA TYR A 80 0.80 1.16 1.72
C TYR A 80 1.79 2.32 1.73
N HIS A 81 1.64 3.25 0.79
CA HIS A 81 2.42 4.48 0.69
C HIS A 81 1.59 5.65 1.25
N ASN A 82 2.18 6.40 2.18
CA ASN A 82 1.51 7.51 2.84
C ASN A 82 1.79 8.86 2.17
N HIS A 83 0.82 9.77 2.34
CA HIS A 83 0.96 11.21 2.14
C HIS A 83 0.81 11.94 3.49
N ASP A 84 0.50 13.22 3.47
CA ASP A 84 0.28 14.05 4.65
C ASP A 84 -1.13 13.85 5.25
N PHE A 85 -2.12 13.57 4.41
CA PHE A 85 -3.52 13.51 4.83
C PHE A 85 -3.84 12.29 5.74
N GLU A 86 -3.07 11.20 5.68
CA GLU A 86 -3.22 10.07 6.60
C GLU A 86 -2.79 10.39 8.04
N PHE A 87 -2.17 11.57 8.24
CA PHE A 87 -1.87 12.10 9.56
C PHE A 87 -3.01 12.96 10.14
N ARG A 88 -4.19 12.95 9.51
CA ARG A 88 -5.42 13.44 10.12
C ARG A 88 -5.75 12.60 11.35
N LYS A 89 -6.04 13.29 12.47
CA LYS A 89 -6.48 12.64 13.72
C LYS A 89 -8.00 12.56 13.79
N VAL A 90 -8.50 11.35 14.04
CA VAL A 90 -9.90 11.13 14.42
C VAL A 90 -9.87 10.37 15.75
N ASP A 91 -10.53 10.91 16.78
CA ASP A 91 -10.52 10.38 18.15
C ASP A 91 -9.08 10.17 18.70
N GLY A 92 -8.18 11.10 18.38
CA GLY A 92 -6.80 11.09 18.86
C GLY A 92 -5.84 10.16 18.14
N LYS A 93 -6.30 9.37 17.14
CA LYS A 93 -5.47 8.47 16.34
C LYS A 93 -5.34 8.97 14.90
N TYR A 94 -4.17 8.80 14.29
CA TYR A 94 -3.96 9.03 12.86
C TYR A 94 -4.69 7.98 12.01
N ASP A 95 -5.17 8.37 10.84
CA ASP A 95 -5.78 7.45 9.88
C ASP A 95 -4.78 6.38 9.43
N LEU A 96 -3.49 6.73 9.28
CA LEU A 96 -2.43 5.77 8.98
C LEU A 96 -2.29 4.68 10.05
N ASP A 97 -2.32 5.09 11.33
CA ASP A 97 -2.22 4.15 12.46
C ASP A 97 -3.43 3.21 12.51
N ARG A 98 -4.64 3.74 12.23
CA ARG A 98 -5.86 2.93 12.16
C ARG A 98 -5.78 1.85 11.09
N LEU A 99 -5.29 2.20 9.90
CA LEU A 99 -5.13 1.26 8.81
C LEU A 99 -4.24 0.07 9.22
N TYR A 100 -3.09 0.35 9.86
CA TYR A 100 -2.17 -0.69 10.30
C TYR A 100 -2.63 -1.46 11.56
N GLU A 101 -3.50 -0.88 12.39
CA GLU A 101 -4.13 -1.62 13.49
C GLU A 101 -5.19 -2.62 12.96
N GLU A 102 -5.89 -2.26 11.87
CA GLU A 102 -6.95 -3.10 11.31
C GLU A 102 -6.43 -4.20 10.39
N ILE A 103 -5.25 -4.02 9.78
CA ILE A 103 -4.67 -4.99 8.85
C ILE A 103 -3.34 -5.49 9.41
N PRO A 104 -3.21 -6.80 9.69
CA PRO A 104 -1.98 -7.37 10.26
C PRO A 104 -0.74 -7.10 9.42
N ALA A 105 0.41 -6.91 10.06
CA ALA A 105 1.69 -6.60 9.41
C ALA A 105 2.21 -7.71 8.47
N ASP A 106 1.71 -8.92 8.58
CA ASP A 106 2.02 -10.01 7.64
C ASP A 106 1.20 -9.95 6.35
N LEU A 107 0.20 -9.07 6.29
CA LEU A 107 -0.61 -8.78 5.10
C LEU A 107 -0.30 -7.41 4.50
N LEU A 108 -0.18 -6.36 5.30
CA LEU A 108 0.10 -5.01 4.84
C LEU A 108 1.35 -4.46 5.54
N GLN A 109 2.36 -4.13 4.74
CA GLN A 109 3.57 -3.46 5.21
C GLN A 109 3.60 -2.00 4.73
N THR A 110 4.59 -1.23 5.16
CA THR A 110 4.69 0.19 4.85
C THR A 110 5.72 0.46 3.75
N GLU A 111 5.38 1.34 2.83
CA GLU A 111 6.31 2.11 2.01
C GLU A 111 6.29 3.55 2.55
N LEU A 112 6.99 3.75 3.67
CA LEU A 112 6.92 5.02 4.41
C LEU A 112 7.58 6.16 3.62
N ASP A 113 6.77 7.13 3.19
CA ASP A 113 7.28 8.38 2.64
C ASP A 113 7.61 9.37 3.75
N THR A 114 8.88 9.50 4.05
CA THR A 114 9.39 10.38 5.12
C THR A 114 9.26 11.87 4.81
N CYS A 115 9.17 12.23 3.53
CA CYS A 115 8.89 13.61 3.12
C CYS A 115 7.47 14.01 3.53
N TRP A 116 6.49 13.17 3.20
CA TRP A 116 5.10 13.41 3.57
C TRP A 116 4.87 13.38 5.09
N VAL A 117 5.56 12.49 5.82
CA VAL A 117 5.56 12.54 7.30
C VAL A 117 6.01 13.91 7.80
N ASN A 118 7.08 14.47 7.24
CA ASN A 118 7.57 15.78 7.62
C ASN A 118 6.61 16.91 7.21
N VAL A 119 5.99 16.83 6.02
CA VAL A 119 4.97 17.80 5.55
C VAL A 119 3.77 17.82 6.49
N ALA A 120 3.37 16.66 7.00
CA ALA A 120 2.30 16.53 8.00
C ALA A 120 2.67 17.13 9.38
N GLY A 121 3.91 17.60 9.57
CA GLY A 121 4.40 18.15 10.84
C GLY A 121 4.86 17.10 11.85
N GLU A 122 5.01 15.85 11.42
CA GLU A 122 5.41 14.73 12.26
C GLU A 122 6.91 14.44 12.14
N ASN A 123 7.45 13.65 13.07
CA ASN A 123 8.87 13.28 13.07
C ASN A 123 9.11 11.99 12.26
N PRO A 124 9.75 12.07 11.06
CA PRO A 124 9.98 10.89 10.24
C PRO A 124 10.78 9.79 10.94
N ALA A 125 11.79 10.15 11.74
CA ALA A 125 12.61 9.19 12.45
C ALA A 125 11.83 8.44 13.55
N ALA A 126 10.78 9.04 14.11
CA ALA A 126 9.89 8.36 15.04
C ALA A 126 9.04 7.32 14.32
N TYR A 127 8.51 7.66 13.13
CA TYR A 127 7.71 6.74 12.32
C TYR A 127 8.53 5.57 11.77
N VAL A 128 9.78 5.79 11.37
CA VAL A 128 10.68 4.69 10.95
C VAL A 128 10.94 3.69 12.07
N ARG A 129 10.91 4.14 13.34
CA ARG A 129 11.12 3.25 14.51
C ARG A 129 9.85 2.57 15.01
N LYS A 130 8.69 3.04 14.60
CA LYS A 130 7.38 2.54 15.01
C LYS A 130 7.04 1.24 14.29
#